data_d91f4b7af2ec46e81c874dd2bd650b73
#
_entry.id   d91f4b7af2ec46e81c874dd2bd650b73
#
_cell.length_a   1.000
_cell.length_b   1.000
_cell.length_c   1.000
_cell.angle_alpha   90.00
_cell.angle_beta   90.00
_cell.angle_gamma   90.00
#
_symmetry.space_group_name_H-M   'P 1'
#
loop_
_entity.id
_entity.type
_entity.pdbx_description
1 polymer ?
#
loop_
_entity_poly.entity_id
_entity_poly.type
_entity_poly.pdbx_seq_one_letter_code
_entity_poly.pdbx_strand_id
1 'polypeptide(L)'
;MGTPDSLDAGLDRARAQVNAHTRNEAAKAFVLVLSALFERQMRHWASFMFPPPRKPPVQTQGLEALLADCIAHAGIDGAKDSVAEVLIMGHNVANVVRHGDGKTSSMLRASAPQFWQSDPQLYVDINAGPSPDSALIVIPADYLLFYTRAGLRFWGRADRLSGAIEEPPI
;
A
#
# COMPACT_ATOMS: atom_id res chain seq x y z
N MET A 1 -40.36 13.61 3.61
CA MET A 1 -39.94 14.50 2.50
C MET A 1 -38.85 15.40 3.08
N GLY A 2 -37.58 15.20 2.64
CA GLY A 2 -36.49 16.09 3.06
C GLY A 2 -36.66 17.46 2.38
N THR A 3 -36.27 18.52 3.10
CA THR A 3 -36.18 19.87 2.52
C THR A 3 -35.26 19.81 1.31
N PRO A 4 -35.64 20.45 0.16
CA PRO A 4 -34.74 20.51 -0.96
C PRO A 4 -33.45 21.24 -0.54
N ASP A 5 -32.31 20.58 -0.75
CA ASP A 5 -31.02 21.20 -0.51
C ASP A 5 -30.89 22.48 -1.35
N SER A 6 -30.31 23.51 -0.76
CA SER A 6 -29.98 24.72 -1.51
C SER A 6 -28.96 24.37 -2.61
N LEU A 7 -28.94 25.15 -3.70
CA LEU A 7 -27.96 24.99 -4.78
C LEU A 7 -26.52 25.00 -4.22
N ASP A 8 -26.24 25.87 -3.26
CA ASP A 8 -24.93 25.98 -2.61
C ASP A 8 -24.55 24.68 -1.90
N ALA A 9 -25.46 24.06 -1.14
CA ALA A 9 -25.23 22.77 -0.49
C ALA A 9 -24.98 21.65 -1.51
N GLY A 10 -25.65 21.69 -2.66
CA GLY A 10 -25.41 20.77 -3.77
C GLY A 10 -24.01 20.95 -4.38
N LEU A 11 -23.60 22.19 -4.61
CA LEU A 11 -22.26 22.52 -5.12
C LEU A 11 -21.14 22.13 -4.15
N ASP A 12 -21.34 22.35 -2.85
CA ASP A 12 -20.34 21.97 -1.83
C ASP A 12 -20.17 20.46 -1.73
N ARG A 13 -21.25 19.68 -1.84
CA ARG A 13 -21.17 18.22 -1.92
C ARG A 13 -20.42 17.77 -3.18
N ALA A 14 -20.74 18.33 -4.34
CA ALA A 14 -20.05 17.98 -5.57
C ALA A 14 -18.54 18.27 -5.48
N ARG A 15 -18.14 19.41 -4.89
CA ARG A 15 -16.74 19.75 -4.63
C ARG A 15 -16.08 18.73 -3.70
N ALA A 16 -16.74 18.37 -2.59
CA ALA A 16 -16.23 17.39 -1.64
C ALA A 16 -16.00 16.02 -2.31
N GLN A 17 -16.94 15.57 -3.14
CA GLN A 17 -16.85 14.32 -3.89
C GLN A 17 -15.67 14.34 -4.88
N VAL A 18 -15.52 15.40 -5.68
CA VAL A 18 -14.41 15.54 -6.63
C VAL A 18 -13.08 15.53 -5.89
N ASN A 19 -12.98 16.27 -4.78
CA ASN A 19 -11.76 16.30 -3.97
C ASN A 19 -11.43 14.93 -3.35
N ALA A 20 -12.43 14.21 -2.84
CA ALA A 20 -12.24 12.88 -2.28
C ALA A 20 -11.78 11.88 -3.35
N HIS A 21 -12.40 11.91 -4.53
CA HIS A 21 -12.00 11.10 -5.66
C HIS A 21 -10.56 11.39 -6.09
N THR A 22 -10.22 12.66 -6.34
CA THR A 22 -8.87 13.07 -6.75
C THR A 22 -7.81 12.67 -5.72
N ARG A 23 -8.12 12.84 -4.44
CA ARG A 23 -7.22 12.41 -3.34
C ARG A 23 -6.99 10.90 -3.37
N ASN A 24 -8.05 10.12 -3.57
CA ASN A 24 -7.93 8.67 -3.61
C ASN A 24 -7.12 8.19 -4.83
N GLU A 25 -7.36 8.75 -6.02
CA GLU A 25 -6.57 8.42 -7.21
C GLU A 25 -5.09 8.81 -7.06
N ALA A 26 -4.80 9.96 -6.44
CA ALA A 26 -3.43 10.32 -6.08
C ALA A 26 -2.81 9.32 -5.10
N ALA A 27 -3.56 8.90 -4.05
CA ALA A 27 -3.08 7.92 -3.08
C ALA A 27 -2.80 6.56 -3.74
N LYS A 28 -3.65 6.08 -4.66
CA LYS A 28 -3.40 4.88 -5.47
C LYS A 28 -2.10 5.01 -6.27
N ALA A 29 -1.89 6.13 -6.95
CA ALA A 29 -0.66 6.39 -7.69
C ALA A 29 0.58 6.34 -6.77
N PHE A 30 0.52 6.95 -5.59
CA PHE A 30 1.61 6.90 -4.62
C PHE A 30 1.90 5.49 -4.10
N VAL A 31 0.88 4.67 -3.81
CA VAL A 31 1.08 3.27 -3.42
C VAL A 31 1.82 2.50 -4.50
N LEU A 32 1.44 2.67 -5.77
CA LEU A 32 2.14 2.03 -6.91
C LEU A 32 3.62 2.41 -6.96
N VAL A 33 3.92 3.70 -6.85
CA VAL A 33 5.29 4.21 -6.93
C VAL A 33 6.12 3.73 -5.74
N LEU A 34 5.60 3.87 -4.51
CA LEU A 34 6.30 3.48 -3.29
C LEU A 34 6.57 1.97 -3.25
N SER A 35 5.57 1.14 -3.60
CA SER A 35 5.74 -0.31 -3.65
C SER A 35 6.78 -0.73 -4.68
N ALA A 36 6.72 -0.18 -5.89
CA ALA A 36 7.68 -0.48 -6.95
C ALA A 36 9.11 -0.02 -6.58
N LEU A 37 9.23 1.16 -5.97
CA LEU A 37 10.52 1.69 -5.50
C LEU A 37 11.11 0.81 -4.41
N PHE A 38 10.31 0.48 -3.38
CA PHE A 38 10.73 -0.39 -2.28
C PHE A 38 11.18 -1.76 -2.80
N GLU A 39 10.38 -2.44 -3.61
CA GLU A 39 10.71 -3.74 -4.16
C GLU A 39 12.01 -3.69 -4.98
N ARG A 40 12.16 -2.71 -5.85
CA ARG A 40 13.38 -2.56 -6.67
C ARG A 40 14.63 -2.36 -5.80
N GLN A 41 14.56 -1.49 -4.80
CA GLN A 41 15.68 -1.21 -3.91
C GLN A 41 16.01 -2.44 -3.04
N MET A 42 15.00 -3.11 -2.50
CA MET A 42 15.17 -4.34 -1.72
C MET A 42 15.84 -5.44 -2.54
N ARG A 43 15.39 -5.69 -3.78
CA ARG A 43 16.01 -6.68 -4.68
C ARG A 43 17.46 -6.31 -5.00
N HIS A 44 17.73 -5.04 -5.23
CA HIS A 44 19.08 -4.56 -5.48
C HIS A 44 19.99 -4.82 -4.27
N TRP A 45 19.60 -4.37 -3.08
CA TRP A 45 20.31 -4.60 -1.83
C TRP A 45 20.48 -6.11 -1.55
N ALA A 46 19.42 -6.89 -1.67
CA ALA A 46 19.44 -8.33 -1.44
C ALA A 46 20.43 -9.06 -2.37
N SER A 47 20.65 -8.58 -3.59
CA SER A 47 21.60 -9.18 -4.52
C SER A 47 23.04 -9.08 -4.06
N PHE A 48 23.36 -8.09 -3.22
CA PHE A 48 24.67 -7.96 -2.57
C PHE A 48 24.75 -8.77 -1.26
N MET A 49 23.67 -8.78 -0.48
CA MET A 49 23.64 -9.49 0.81
C MET A 49 23.55 -11.01 0.64
N PHE A 50 22.94 -11.47 -0.45
CA PHE A 50 22.74 -12.88 -0.75
C PHE A 50 23.39 -13.26 -2.09
N PRO A 51 24.73 -13.32 -2.17
CA PRO A 51 25.41 -13.62 -3.42
C PRO A 51 25.14 -15.06 -3.92
N PRO A 52 25.35 -15.32 -5.23
CA PRO A 52 25.30 -16.67 -5.79
C PRO A 52 26.27 -17.64 -5.08
N PRO A 53 25.95 -18.94 -5.01
CA PRO A 53 24.90 -19.66 -5.75
C PRO A 53 23.57 -19.83 -4.97
N ARG A 54 22.88 -18.74 -4.64
CA ARG A 54 21.58 -18.79 -3.97
C ARG A 54 20.48 -19.35 -4.90
N LYS A 55 19.59 -20.20 -4.35
CA LYS A 55 18.40 -20.73 -5.05
C LYS A 55 17.15 -20.52 -4.17
N PRO A 56 16.07 -19.94 -4.67
CA PRO A 56 15.98 -19.27 -5.97
C PRO A 56 16.82 -17.99 -6.04
N PRO A 57 17.22 -17.52 -7.24
CA PRO A 57 17.89 -16.24 -7.38
C PRO A 57 17.01 -15.09 -6.88
N VAL A 58 17.63 -14.05 -6.32
CA VAL A 58 16.91 -12.88 -5.76
C VAL A 58 15.92 -12.27 -6.77
N GLN A 59 16.29 -12.23 -8.06
CA GLN A 59 15.49 -11.61 -9.11
C GLN A 59 14.19 -12.36 -9.41
N THR A 60 14.15 -13.67 -9.19
CA THR A 60 12.99 -14.53 -9.49
C THR A 60 12.24 -15.01 -8.26
N GLN A 61 12.77 -14.74 -7.06
CA GLN A 61 12.10 -15.08 -5.82
C GLN A 61 10.83 -14.23 -5.63
N GLY A 62 9.74 -14.84 -5.15
CA GLY A 62 8.52 -14.11 -4.79
C GLY A 62 8.80 -13.06 -3.73
N LEU A 63 8.09 -11.93 -3.79
CA LEU A 63 8.34 -10.78 -2.91
C LEU A 63 8.27 -11.17 -1.43
N GLU A 64 7.22 -11.89 -1.01
CA GLU A 64 6.99 -12.25 0.39
C GLU A 64 8.15 -13.08 0.95
N ALA A 65 8.60 -14.09 0.20
CA ALA A 65 9.71 -14.95 0.60
C ALA A 65 11.03 -14.18 0.63
N LEU A 66 11.26 -13.28 -0.33
CA LEU A 66 12.46 -12.44 -0.35
C LEU A 66 12.45 -11.44 0.81
N LEU A 67 11.30 -10.81 1.09
CA LEU A 67 11.16 -9.87 2.19
C LEU A 67 11.39 -10.56 3.54
N ALA A 68 10.88 -11.79 3.74
CA ALA A 68 11.13 -12.57 4.95
C ALA A 68 12.65 -12.81 5.18
N ASP A 69 13.37 -13.19 4.13
CA ASP A 69 14.83 -13.37 4.20
C ASP A 69 15.55 -12.04 4.53
N CYS A 70 15.10 -10.94 3.92
CA CYS A 70 15.68 -9.61 4.15
C CYS A 70 15.42 -9.12 5.58
N ILE A 71 14.21 -9.33 6.11
CA ILE A 71 13.83 -8.98 7.50
C ILE A 71 14.66 -9.78 8.51
N ALA A 72 14.81 -11.08 8.29
CA ALA A 72 15.66 -11.92 9.12
C ALA A 72 17.11 -11.44 9.09
N HIS A 73 17.64 -11.09 7.92
CA HIS A 73 19.01 -10.56 7.77
C HIS A 73 19.18 -9.19 8.46
N ALA A 74 18.16 -8.32 8.38
CA ALA A 74 18.17 -7.02 9.06
C ALA A 74 18.04 -7.12 10.59
N GLY A 75 17.77 -8.32 11.13
CA GLY A 75 17.56 -8.53 12.56
C GLY A 75 16.27 -7.90 13.10
N ILE A 76 15.25 -7.78 12.27
CA ILE A 76 13.92 -7.32 12.67
C ILE A 76 13.15 -8.51 13.23
N ASP A 77 12.65 -8.38 14.47
CA ASP A 77 11.87 -9.43 15.14
C ASP A 77 10.41 -9.36 14.68
N GLY A 78 10.03 -10.22 13.74
CA GLY A 78 8.67 -10.27 13.18
C GLY A 78 7.56 -10.62 14.19
N ALA A 79 7.90 -11.06 15.41
CA ALA A 79 6.90 -11.25 16.47
C ALA A 79 6.55 -9.95 17.22
N LYS A 80 7.40 -8.94 17.10
CA LYS A 80 7.27 -7.63 17.79
C LYS A 80 7.16 -6.45 16.86
N ASP A 81 7.27 -6.67 15.55
CA ASP A 81 7.40 -5.62 14.56
C ASP A 81 6.61 -6.00 13.29
N SER A 82 5.60 -5.23 12.97
CA SER A 82 4.69 -5.46 11.84
C SER A 82 5.24 -5.00 10.48
N VAL A 83 6.53 -4.67 10.38
CA VAL A 83 7.15 -4.18 9.13
C VAL A 83 6.84 -5.10 7.95
N ALA A 84 6.99 -6.43 8.13
CA ALA A 84 6.70 -7.39 7.06
C ALA A 84 5.26 -7.31 6.58
N GLU A 85 4.32 -7.30 7.52
CA GLU A 85 2.88 -7.29 7.24
C GLU A 85 2.48 -6.01 6.50
N VAL A 86 2.98 -4.85 6.95
CA VAL A 86 2.70 -3.55 6.33
C VAL A 86 3.27 -3.48 4.91
N LEU A 87 4.49 -3.96 4.69
CA LEU A 87 5.13 -3.94 3.37
C LEU A 87 4.48 -4.93 2.39
N ILE A 88 4.10 -6.12 2.86
CA ILE A 88 3.34 -7.11 2.06
C ILE A 88 1.95 -6.54 1.72
N MET A 89 1.26 -5.93 2.69
CA MET A 89 -0.03 -5.29 2.47
C MET A 89 0.08 -4.21 1.39
N GLY A 90 1.11 -3.34 1.44
CA GLY A 90 1.37 -2.32 0.43
C GLY A 90 1.58 -2.89 -0.96
N HIS A 91 2.31 -3.98 -1.06
CA HIS A 91 2.50 -4.71 -2.32
C HIS A 91 1.17 -5.27 -2.86
N ASN A 92 0.35 -5.87 -1.99
CA ASN A 92 -0.95 -6.42 -2.37
C ASN A 92 -1.91 -5.33 -2.84
N VAL A 93 -1.97 -4.19 -2.13
CA VAL A 93 -2.74 -3.02 -2.57
C VAL A 93 -2.26 -2.52 -3.94
N ALA A 94 -0.95 -2.39 -4.13
CA ALA A 94 -0.37 -1.98 -5.42
C ALA A 94 -0.73 -2.96 -6.55
N ASN A 95 -0.73 -4.27 -6.28
CA ASN A 95 -1.13 -5.29 -7.24
C ASN A 95 -2.61 -5.17 -7.62
N VAL A 96 -3.51 -4.93 -6.65
CA VAL A 96 -4.93 -4.72 -6.92
C VAL A 96 -5.15 -3.46 -7.75
N VAL A 97 -4.50 -2.36 -7.41
CA VAL A 97 -4.59 -1.10 -8.17
C VAL A 97 -4.08 -1.27 -9.60
N ARG A 98 -3.02 -2.07 -9.81
CA ARG A 98 -2.39 -2.27 -11.13
C ARG A 98 -3.13 -3.25 -12.02
N HIS A 99 -3.58 -4.38 -11.45
CA HIS A 99 -4.06 -5.53 -12.21
C HIS A 99 -5.57 -5.70 -12.13
N GLY A 100 -6.25 -4.98 -11.25
CA GLY A 100 -7.69 -5.06 -11.10
C GLY A 100 -8.15 -6.30 -10.32
N ASP A 101 -9.35 -6.77 -10.68
CA ASP A 101 -9.99 -7.91 -10.02
C ASP A 101 -9.24 -9.21 -10.30
N GLY A 102 -9.18 -10.07 -9.27
CA GLY A 102 -8.52 -11.36 -9.35
C GLY A 102 -8.27 -11.96 -7.97
N LYS A 103 -7.41 -12.97 -7.90
CA LYS A 103 -7.09 -13.66 -6.66
C LYS A 103 -6.58 -12.71 -5.58
N THR A 104 -5.66 -11.79 -5.92
CA THR A 104 -5.10 -10.82 -4.96
C THR A 104 -6.18 -9.87 -4.44
N SER A 105 -7.07 -9.36 -5.29
CA SER A 105 -8.16 -8.48 -4.89
C SER A 105 -9.12 -9.20 -3.94
N SER A 106 -9.50 -10.44 -4.23
CA SER A 106 -10.36 -11.26 -3.36
C SER A 106 -9.70 -11.53 -2.01
N MET A 107 -8.40 -11.85 -2.00
CA MET A 107 -7.64 -12.09 -0.76
C MET A 107 -7.52 -10.81 0.07
N LEU A 108 -7.18 -9.67 -0.57
CA LEU A 108 -7.06 -8.39 0.09
C LEU A 108 -8.39 -7.96 0.69
N ARG A 109 -9.51 -8.12 -0.03
CA ARG A 109 -10.84 -7.80 0.47
C ARG A 109 -11.24 -8.62 1.69
N ALA A 110 -10.85 -9.89 1.73
CA ALA A 110 -11.11 -10.76 2.88
C ALA A 110 -10.25 -10.40 4.10
N SER A 111 -8.97 -10.05 3.90
CA SER A 111 -8.02 -9.76 4.99
C SER A 111 -8.02 -8.30 5.45
N ALA A 112 -8.40 -7.36 4.57
CA ALA A 112 -8.35 -5.93 4.81
C ALA A 112 -9.56 -5.21 4.21
N PRO A 113 -10.80 -5.52 4.68
CA PRO A 113 -12.05 -4.97 4.13
C PRO A 113 -12.14 -3.45 4.25
N GLN A 114 -11.36 -2.83 5.14
CA GLN A 114 -11.33 -1.37 5.31
C GLN A 114 -10.95 -0.62 4.02
N PHE A 115 -10.25 -1.23 3.08
CA PHE A 115 -9.96 -0.63 1.79
C PHE A 115 -11.17 -0.50 0.85
N TRP A 116 -12.31 -1.08 1.22
CA TRP A 116 -13.60 -0.94 0.52
C TRP A 116 -14.65 -0.21 1.34
N GLN A 117 -14.24 0.39 2.45
CA GLN A 117 -15.14 1.22 3.28
C GLN A 117 -14.96 2.68 2.86
N SER A 118 -15.96 3.22 2.20
CA SER A 118 -16.03 4.65 1.88
C SER A 118 -17.28 5.25 2.51
N ASP A 119 -17.18 6.50 2.94
CA ASP A 119 -18.38 7.27 3.30
C ASP A 119 -19.16 7.59 2.01
N PRO A 120 -20.39 7.08 1.86
CA PRO A 120 -21.21 7.35 0.67
C PRO A 120 -21.48 8.84 0.45
N GLN A 121 -21.35 9.68 1.50
CA GLN A 121 -21.51 11.13 1.37
C GLN A 121 -20.27 11.81 0.77
N LEU A 122 -19.10 11.18 0.94
CA LEU A 122 -17.83 11.70 0.47
C LEU A 122 -17.36 11.09 -0.84
N TYR A 123 -17.86 9.91 -1.18
CA TYR A 123 -17.44 9.18 -2.36
C TYR A 123 -18.64 8.59 -3.08
N VAL A 124 -19.02 9.17 -4.19
CA VAL A 124 -19.95 8.58 -5.17
C VAL A 124 -19.14 8.31 -6.43
N ASP A 125 -19.19 7.08 -6.92
CA ASP A 125 -18.64 6.76 -8.22
C ASP A 125 -19.42 7.56 -9.29
N ILE A 126 -18.71 8.43 -9.98
CA ILE A 126 -19.29 9.26 -11.05
C ILE A 126 -19.64 8.40 -12.27
N ASN A 127 -19.04 7.22 -12.39
CA ASN A 127 -19.38 6.24 -13.41
C ASN A 127 -20.46 5.28 -12.90
N ALA A 128 -21.71 5.58 -13.17
CA ALA A 128 -22.86 4.73 -12.85
C ALA A 128 -22.91 3.46 -13.73
N GLY A 129 -21.86 2.66 -13.75
CA GLY A 129 -21.75 1.39 -14.47
C GLY A 129 -21.28 0.27 -13.54
N PRO A 130 -21.35 -1.00 -13.96
CA PRO A 130 -20.73 -2.08 -13.21
C PRO A 130 -19.20 -1.85 -13.21
N SER A 131 -18.71 -1.23 -12.15
CA SER A 131 -17.27 -1.07 -11.94
C SER A 131 -16.69 -2.36 -11.35
N PRO A 132 -15.48 -2.77 -11.76
CA PRO A 132 -14.78 -3.85 -11.08
C PRO A 132 -14.60 -3.50 -9.60
N ASP A 133 -14.69 -4.50 -8.72
CA ASP A 133 -14.52 -4.34 -7.27
C ASP A 133 -13.23 -3.61 -6.91
N SER A 134 -12.16 -3.86 -7.67
CA SER A 134 -10.85 -3.21 -7.51
C SER A 134 -10.88 -1.70 -7.78
N ALA A 135 -11.81 -1.20 -8.59
CA ALA A 135 -11.96 0.23 -8.84
C ALA A 135 -12.46 0.98 -7.59
N LEU A 136 -13.21 0.27 -6.74
CA LEU A 136 -13.81 0.80 -5.50
C LEU A 136 -12.83 0.86 -4.33
N ILE A 137 -11.58 0.44 -4.51
CA ILE A 137 -10.59 0.50 -3.44
C ILE A 137 -10.32 1.95 -3.02
N VAL A 138 -10.39 2.20 -1.72
CA VAL A 138 -10.11 3.51 -1.10
C VAL A 138 -8.88 3.38 -0.21
N ILE A 139 -7.89 4.21 -0.45
CA ILE A 139 -6.66 4.24 0.35
C ILE A 139 -6.89 5.14 1.57
N PRO A 140 -6.87 4.61 2.81
CA PRO A 140 -7.00 5.42 4.02
C PRO A 140 -5.93 6.52 4.08
N ALA A 141 -6.27 7.66 4.67
CA ALA A 141 -5.41 8.84 4.65
C ALA A 141 -4.05 8.63 5.34
N ASP A 142 -4.02 7.80 6.38
CA ASP A 142 -2.83 7.45 7.17
C ASP A 142 -2.03 6.29 6.58
N TYR A 143 -2.62 5.54 5.65
CA TYR A 143 -2.01 4.33 5.10
C TYR A 143 -0.64 4.58 4.47
N LEU A 144 -0.51 5.65 3.68
CA LEU A 144 0.77 6.02 3.06
C LEU A 144 1.85 6.33 4.09
N LEU A 145 1.46 6.94 5.21
CA LEU A 145 2.37 7.23 6.32
C LEU A 145 2.86 5.93 6.97
N PHE A 146 1.93 5.00 7.26
CA PHE A 146 2.30 3.68 7.80
C PHE A 146 3.24 2.91 6.86
N TYR A 147 2.92 2.87 5.57
CA TYR A 147 3.75 2.22 4.58
C TYR A 147 5.16 2.85 4.50
N THR A 148 5.23 4.18 4.49
CA THR A 148 6.50 4.90 4.46
C THR A 148 7.33 4.62 5.71
N ARG A 149 6.72 4.63 6.90
CA ARG A 149 7.39 4.29 8.15
C ARG A 149 7.92 2.87 8.16
N ALA A 150 7.14 1.90 7.66
CA ALA A 150 7.60 0.52 7.52
C ALA A 150 8.84 0.42 6.61
N GLY A 151 8.83 1.14 5.49
CA GLY A 151 9.99 1.22 4.60
C GLY A 151 11.21 1.86 5.28
N LEU A 152 11.05 2.98 5.99
CA LEU A 152 12.12 3.62 6.76
C LEU A 152 12.64 2.74 7.88
N ARG A 153 11.73 2.06 8.60
CA ARG A 153 12.10 1.09 9.64
C ARG A 153 12.94 -0.05 9.08
N PHE A 154 12.51 -0.62 7.95
CA PHE A 154 13.27 -1.66 7.27
C PHE A 154 14.66 -1.16 6.90
N TRP A 155 14.78 -0.03 6.22
CA TRP A 155 16.06 0.49 5.74
C TRP A 155 16.98 0.94 6.87
N GLY A 156 16.45 1.52 7.93
CA GLY A 156 17.25 1.89 9.12
C GLY A 156 17.90 0.69 9.80
N ARG A 157 17.30 -0.50 9.67
CA ARG A 157 17.87 -1.76 10.19
C ARG A 157 18.73 -2.49 9.17
N ALA A 158 18.33 -2.51 7.90
CA ALA A 158 19.00 -3.25 6.84
C ALA A 158 20.29 -2.59 6.37
N ASP A 159 20.26 -1.26 6.19
CA ASP A 159 21.39 -0.47 5.70
C ASP A 159 21.84 0.51 6.79
N ARG A 160 22.79 0.08 7.60
CA ARG A 160 23.31 0.83 8.75
C ARG A 160 24.29 1.92 8.30
N LEU A 161 23.85 2.84 7.49
CA LEU A 161 24.62 4.03 7.15
C LEU A 161 24.76 4.94 8.37
N SER A 162 25.90 5.62 8.47
CA SER A 162 26.12 6.66 9.51
C SER A 162 25.08 7.76 9.35
N GLY A 163 24.25 7.98 10.37
CA GLY A 163 23.16 8.96 10.35
C GLY A 163 21.82 8.43 9.85
N ALA A 164 21.68 7.14 9.58
CA ALA A 164 20.38 6.53 9.30
C ALA A 164 19.44 6.72 10.51
N ILE A 165 18.21 7.16 10.23
CA ILE A 165 17.16 7.27 11.25
C ILE A 165 16.57 5.89 11.45
N GLU A 166 16.59 5.41 12.69
CA GLU A 166 15.94 4.16 13.06
C GLU A 166 14.53 4.45 13.58
N GLU A 167 13.52 4.20 12.74
CA GLU A 167 12.13 4.28 13.15
C GLU A 167 11.81 3.23 14.24
N PRO A 168 10.91 3.54 15.20
CA PRO A 168 10.48 2.57 16.20
C PRO A 168 9.72 1.39 15.55
N PRO A 169 9.57 0.25 16.26
CA PRO A 169 8.72 -0.86 15.82
C PRO A 169 7.29 -0.40 15.51
N ILE A 170 6.67 -1.04 14.52
CA ILE A 170 5.31 -0.74 14.07
C ILE A 170 4.35 -1.79 14.62
#